data_bee3d61440c4297290aa8c9ea1a11053
#
_entry.id   bee3d61440c4297290aa8c9ea1a11053
#
_cell.length_a   1.000
_cell.length_b   1.000
_cell.length_c   1.000
_cell.angle_alpha   90.00
_cell.angle_beta   90.00
_cell.angle_gamma   90.00
#
_symmetry.space_group_name_H-M   'P 1'
#
loop_
_entity.id
_entity.type
_entity.pdbx_description
1 polymer ?
#
loop_
_entity_poly.entity_id
_entity_poly.type
_entity_poly.pdbx_seq_one_letter_code
_entity_poly.pdbx_strand_id
1 'polypeptide(L)'
;PGEARQGFTNADVLYMLMPDRFADGNVKNNVVKGMLDQRCDRTEPSLRHGGDLEGIRQHLDYFNELGVTTLWFTPVLENDMPSGGGHSSYHGYATTDYYKVDPRFGTNEDHRRLVDEAHQKGLKVVMDMIFNHCGSSHPWQINPLASDWFNQPNYGLQTSFKLTPCVDPYASEIDKRETEEGWFVSSMPDLNQNNPHVATYLIQNSIWWVETVGINGIRMDTYPYAYAAPMARWMKQLNEEYPNFNTVGETWVTQPAYTAAWQKDSRLVKQNSNLKTVMDFAFYEAMDSCKHETTDDWWRGFNRVYNTFVYDYLYTDVNHVMAFIENHDTDRFLGEGKDVNRLKQGLALLLTIKRIPQLYYG
;
A
#
# COMPACT_ATOMS: atom_id res chain seq x y z
N PRO A 1 -3.53 -14.30 22.58
CA PRO A 1 -4.29 -13.32 21.81
C PRO A 1 -3.68 -13.05 20.43
N GLY A 2 -2.35 -12.85 20.34
CA GLY A 2 -1.68 -12.55 19.07
C GLY A 2 -1.79 -13.65 18.01
N GLU A 3 -1.78 -14.91 18.41
CA GLU A 3 -1.96 -16.06 17.49
C GLU A 3 -3.34 -16.12 16.83
N ALA A 4 -4.34 -15.48 17.43
CA ALA A 4 -5.69 -15.41 16.89
C ALA A 4 -5.82 -14.40 15.72
N ARG A 5 -4.82 -13.52 15.52
CA ARG A 5 -4.81 -12.54 14.43
C ARG A 5 -4.38 -13.22 13.12
N GLN A 6 -5.37 -13.74 12.38
CA GLN A 6 -5.13 -14.43 11.12
C GLN A 6 -4.90 -13.44 9.99
N GLY A 7 -3.79 -13.60 9.28
CA GLY A 7 -3.43 -12.82 8.11
C GLY A 7 -4.04 -13.35 6.82
N PHE A 8 -3.91 -12.58 5.75
CA PHE A 8 -4.19 -13.06 4.40
C PHE A 8 -3.06 -13.96 3.91
N THR A 9 -3.40 -14.89 3.02
CA THR A 9 -2.47 -15.91 2.49
C THR A 9 -2.68 -16.07 0.98
N ASN A 10 -1.95 -16.98 0.36
CA ASN A 10 -2.14 -17.34 -1.04
C ASN A 10 -3.45 -18.12 -1.31
N ALA A 11 -4.20 -18.47 -0.28
CA ALA A 11 -5.57 -18.98 -0.41
C ALA A 11 -6.61 -17.86 -0.54
N ASP A 12 -6.19 -16.62 -0.34
CA ASP A 12 -7.07 -15.45 -0.43
C ASP A 12 -6.99 -14.80 -1.80
N VAL A 13 -8.05 -14.07 -2.14
CA VAL A 13 -8.11 -13.14 -3.26
C VAL A 13 -8.37 -11.75 -2.68
N LEU A 14 -7.42 -10.83 -2.86
CA LEU A 14 -7.55 -9.46 -2.38
C LEU A 14 -8.34 -8.62 -3.39
N TYR A 15 -9.22 -7.79 -2.87
CA TYR A 15 -9.92 -6.76 -3.62
C TYR A 15 -9.50 -5.39 -3.09
N MET A 16 -8.78 -4.66 -3.93
CA MET A 16 -8.28 -3.34 -3.60
C MET A 16 -9.26 -2.28 -4.09
N LEU A 17 -9.62 -1.37 -3.21
CA LEU A 17 -10.52 -0.27 -3.53
C LEU A 17 -10.08 1.04 -2.87
N MET A 18 -10.55 2.14 -3.45
CA MET A 18 -10.40 3.47 -2.88
C MET A 18 -11.71 3.87 -2.19
N PRO A 19 -11.73 4.06 -0.85
CA PRO A 19 -12.95 4.40 -0.13
C PRO A 19 -13.70 5.60 -0.70
N ASP A 20 -12.97 6.67 -1.04
CA ASP A 20 -13.56 7.87 -1.63
C ASP A 20 -14.30 7.62 -2.95
N ARG A 21 -13.91 6.58 -3.68
CA ARG A 21 -14.38 6.31 -5.06
C ARG A 21 -15.36 5.15 -5.16
N PHE A 22 -15.54 4.36 -4.12
CA PHE A 22 -16.30 3.13 -4.20
C PHE A 22 -17.81 3.36 -4.01
N ALA A 23 -18.22 3.86 -2.86
CA ALA A 23 -19.64 4.12 -2.56
C ALA A 23 -19.80 5.16 -1.46
N ASP A 24 -20.74 6.07 -1.66
CA ASP A 24 -21.15 7.07 -0.68
C ASP A 24 -22.31 6.50 0.16
N GLY A 25 -22.00 6.08 1.37
CA GLY A 25 -23.00 5.53 2.29
C GLY A 25 -23.58 6.57 3.26
N ASN A 26 -22.91 7.71 3.43
CA ASN A 26 -23.32 8.76 4.33
C ASN A 26 -23.00 10.15 3.77
N VAL A 27 -23.92 10.71 3.04
CA VAL A 27 -23.77 12.04 2.39
C VAL A 27 -23.48 13.18 3.38
N LYS A 28 -23.76 12.98 4.68
CA LYS A 28 -23.55 14.01 5.70
C LYS A 28 -22.06 14.24 6.03
N ASN A 29 -21.20 13.26 5.73
CA ASN A 29 -19.75 13.38 5.97
C ASN A 29 -18.96 13.79 4.74
N ASN A 30 -19.59 14.04 3.59
CA ASN A 30 -18.89 14.40 2.35
C ASN A 30 -18.09 15.70 2.49
N VAL A 31 -18.61 16.64 3.28
CA VAL A 31 -17.93 17.88 3.64
C VAL A 31 -18.03 18.08 5.15
N VAL A 32 -16.89 18.21 5.82
CA VAL A 32 -16.81 18.35 7.27
C VAL A 32 -16.34 19.77 7.61
N LYS A 33 -17.16 20.48 8.37
CA LYS A 33 -16.85 21.85 8.81
C LYS A 33 -15.54 21.89 9.62
N GLY A 34 -14.67 22.80 9.30
CA GLY A 34 -13.38 22.99 9.99
C GLY A 34 -12.20 22.28 9.34
N MET A 35 -12.41 21.37 8.40
CA MET A 35 -11.33 20.80 7.61
C MET A 35 -10.87 21.79 6.52
N LEU A 36 -9.60 21.68 6.14
CA LEU A 36 -8.97 22.59 5.18
C LEU A 36 -9.56 22.48 3.78
N ASP A 37 -9.94 21.28 3.34
CA ASP A 37 -10.59 21.06 2.06
C ASP A 37 -12.10 20.84 2.25
N GLN A 38 -12.89 21.75 1.71
CA GLN A 38 -14.36 21.77 1.79
C GLN A 38 -15.00 21.33 0.48
N ARG A 39 -14.21 20.76 -0.47
CA ARG A 39 -14.70 20.39 -1.81
C ARG A 39 -15.10 18.93 -1.87
N CYS A 40 -16.22 18.66 -2.51
CA CYS A 40 -16.68 17.32 -2.87
C CYS A 40 -17.44 17.42 -4.19
N ASP A 41 -16.90 16.91 -5.27
CA ASP A 41 -17.49 16.98 -6.61
C ASP A 41 -17.14 15.75 -7.43
N ARG A 42 -18.12 14.89 -7.68
CA ARG A 42 -17.94 13.63 -8.42
C ARG A 42 -17.64 13.83 -9.91
N THR A 43 -17.83 15.02 -10.44
CA THR A 43 -17.56 15.35 -11.84
C THR A 43 -16.10 15.74 -12.06
N GLU A 44 -15.39 16.06 -10.97
CA GLU A 44 -13.99 16.47 -11.00
C GLU A 44 -13.07 15.34 -10.53
N PRO A 45 -12.28 14.71 -11.42
CA PRO A 45 -11.45 13.56 -11.08
C PRO A 45 -10.46 13.79 -9.94
N SER A 46 -10.00 15.04 -9.77
CA SER A 46 -9.00 15.41 -8.76
C SER A 46 -9.58 15.78 -7.39
N LEU A 47 -10.90 15.83 -7.26
CA LEU A 47 -11.57 16.15 -6.00
C LEU A 47 -12.12 14.91 -5.30
N ARG A 48 -12.54 15.06 -4.05
CA ARG A 48 -13.27 14.00 -3.33
C ARG A 48 -14.61 13.72 -3.98
N HIS A 49 -15.02 12.45 -3.99
CA HIS A 49 -16.29 12.00 -4.55
C HIS A 49 -17.30 11.57 -3.48
N GLY A 50 -16.91 11.58 -2.21
CA GLY A 50 -17.83 11.31 -1.10
C GLY A 50 -17.99 9.84 -0.71
N GLY A 51 -17.25 8.91 -1.33
CA GLY A 51 -17.22 7.53 -0.85
C GLY A 51 -16.66 7.42 0.57
N ASP A 52 -17.09 6.43 1.34
CA ASP A 52 -16.77 6.30 2.76
C ASP A 52 -16.85 4.85 3.26
N LEU A 53 -16.51 4.64 4.54
CA LEU A 53 -16.55 3.33 5.18
C LEU A 53 -17.97 2.77 5.26
N GLU A 54 -18.97 3.61 5.45
CA GLU A 54 -20.38 3.21 5.45
C GLU A 54 -20.80 2.65 4.08
N GLY A 55 -20.36 3.28 2.98
CA GLY A 55 -20.59 2.77 1.63
C GLY A 55 -20.00 1.40 1.40
N ILE A 56 -18.79 1.14 1.91
CA ILE A 56 -18.16 -0.19 1.85
C ILE A 56 -18.98 -1.19 2.69
N ARG A 57 -19.36 -0.83 3.90
CA ARG A 57 -20.13 -1.69 4.81
C ARG A 57 -21.46 -2.13 4.20
N GLN A 58 -22.15 -1.23 3.52
CA GLN A 58 -23.41 -1.53 2.84
C GLN A 58 -23.28 -2.50 1.68
N HIS A 59 -22.05 -2.74 1.17
CA HIS A 59 -21.76 -3.58 0.01
C HIS A 59 -20.95 -4.83 0.34
N LEU A 60 -20.88 -5.27 1.59
CA LEU A 60 -20.11 -6.45 1.99
C LEU A 60 -20.56 -7.72 1.27
N ASP A 61 -21.87 -7.88 1.01
CA ASP A 61 -22.40 -9.03 0.30
C ASP A 61 -21.91 -9.10 -1.17
N TYR A 62 -21.73 -7.95 -1.80
CA TYR A 62 -21.17 -7.86 -3.15
C TYR A 62 -19.78 -8.53 -3.24
N PHE A 63 -18.93 -8.33 -2.25
CA PHE A 63 -17.59 -8.95 -2.25
C PHE A 63 -17.67 -10.47 -2.13
N ASN A 64 -18.60 -10.98 -1.33
CA ASN A 64 -18.84 -12.43 -1.23
C ASN A 64 -19.38 -13.00 -2.55
N GLU A 65 -20.32 -12.33 -3.19
CA GLU A 65 -20.85 -12.73 -4.50
C GLU A 65 -19.76 -12.73 -5.58
N LEU A 66 -18.85 -11.75 -5.54
CA LEU A 66 -17.69 -11.70 -6.43
C LEU A 66 -16.67 -12.82 -6.17
N GLY A 67 -16.66 -13.38 -4.96
CA GLY A 67 -15.74 -14.46 -4.56
C GLY A 67 -14.40 -13.98 -4.03
N VAL A 68 -14.24 -12.70 -3.75
CA VAL A 68 -13.04 -12.18 -3.05
C VAL A 68 -13.12 -12.49 -1.55
N THR A 69 -11.98 -12.60 -0.89
CA THR A 69 -11.89 -13.01 0.51
C THR A 69 -11.25 -11.97 1.41
N THR A 70 -10.60 -10.98 0.84
CA THR A 70 -9.84 -9.97 1.60
C THR A 70 -10.01 -8.60 0.94
N LEU A 71 -10.31 -7.60 1.75
CA LEU A 71 -10.46 -6.22 1.30
C LEU A 71 -9.22 -5.42 1.69
N TRP A 72 -8.68 -4.66 0.74
CA TRP A 72 -7.64 -3.69 0.99
C TRP A 72 -8.15 -2.31 0.56
N PHE A 73 -8.19 -1.37 1.51
CA PHE A 73 -8.56 0.02 1.26
C PHE A 73 -7.30 0.88 1.16
N THR A 74 -7.28 1.85 0.24
CA THR A 74 -6.32 2.96 0.35
C THR A 74 -6.47 3.63 1.72
N PRO A 75 -5.44 4.38 2.20
CA PRO A 75 -5.42 4.82 3.60
C PRO A 75 -6.69 5.56 4.02
N VAL A 76 -7.20 5.21 5.20
CA VAL A 76 -8.43 5.79 5.76
C VAL A 76 -8.17 6.82 6.86
N LEU A 77 -6.91 7.02 7.24
CA LEU A 77 -6.53 8.00 8.26
C LEU A 77 -6.73 9.43 7.77
N GLU A 78 -6.84 10.36 8.73
CA GLU A 78 -7.04 11.77 8.44
C GLU A 78 -6.01 12.31 7.45
N ASN A 79 -6.50 12.96 6.42
CA ASN A 79 -5.75 13.71 5.42
C ASN A 79 -6.32 15.12 5.33
N ASP A 80 -6.14 15.90 6.41
CA ASP A 80 -6.64 17.28 6.50
C ASP A 80 -5.73 18.22 5.75
N MET A 81 -5.73 18.09 4.43
CA MET A 81 -4.98 18.95 3.56
C MET A 81 -5.58 19.00 2.15
N PRO A 82 -5.55 20.17 1.50
CA PRO A 82 -5.64 20.25 0.06
C PRO A 82 -4.28 19.85 -0.52
N SER A 83 -4.28 19.19 -1.68
CA SER A 83 -3.06 18.96 -2.46
C SER A 83 -2.73 20.18 -3.34
N GLY A 84 -1.48 20.26 -3.81
CA GLY A 84 -1.07 21.28 -4.76
C GLY A 84 -1.89 21.21 -6.06
N GLY A 85 -1.96 22.33 -6.79
CA GLY A 85 -2.69 22.40 -8.06
C GLY A 85 -4.21 22.30 -7.95
N GLY A 86 -4.79 22.53 -6.79
CA GLY A 86 -6.24 22.48 -6.58
C GLY A 86 -6.81 21.08 -6.40
N HIS A 87 -5.97 20.06 -6.27
CA HIS A 87 -6.39 18.68 -6.03
C HIS A 87 -6.79 18.46 -4.56
N SER A 88 -7.64 17.47 -4.31
CA SER A 88 -7.94 16.95 -2.98
C SER A 88 -7.02 15.78 -2.62
N SER A 89 -6.74 15.59 -1.33
CA SER A 89 -5.99 14.44 -0.81
C SER A 89 -6.90 13.23 -0.58
N TYR A 90 -7.74 12.90 -1.56
CA TYR A 90 -8.73 11.81 -1.49
C TYR A 90 -8.09 10.43 -1.40
N HIS A 91 -6.85 10.29 -1.86
CA HIS A 91 -6.09 9.04 -1.91
C HIS A 91 -5.66 8.53 -0.54
N GLY A 92 -5.53 9.42 0.46
CA GLY A 92 -5.18 9.06 1.83
C GLY A 92 -3.68 8.95 2.13
N TYR A 93 -2.79 9.27 1.19
CA TYR A 93 -1.34 9.07 1.36
C TYR A 93 -0.58 10.27 1.97
N ALA A 94 -1.29 11.26 2.48
CA ALA A 94 -0.71 12.44 3.13
C ALA A 94 -1.29 12.62 4.54
N THR A 95 -1.00 11.69 5.43
CA THR A 95 -1.58 11.56 6.77
C THR A 95 -1.33 12.78 7.64
N THR A 96 -2.36 13.28 8.28
CA THR A 96 -2.29 14.40 9.25
C THR A 96 -2.64 13.99 10.68
N ASP A 97 -3.18 12.79 10.89
CA ASP A 97 -3.37 12.18 12.20
C ASP A 97 -3.30 10.65 12.07
N TYR A 98 -2.32 10.03 12.70
CA TYR A 98 -2.08 8.58 12.63
C TYR A 98 -3.02 7.74 13.49
N TYR A 99 -3.79 8.37 14.41
CA TYR A 99 -4.69 7.67 15.34
C TYR A 99 -6.16 7.97 15.09
N LYS A 100 -6.48 8.60 13.96
CA LYS A 100 -7.85 9.02 13.67
C LYS A 100 -8.21 8.73 12.22
N VAL A 101 -9.34 8.07 12.02
CA VAL A 101 -9.97 7.95 10.70
C VAL A 101 -10.38 9.34 10.21
N ASP A 102 -10.20 9.62 8.92
CA ASP A 102 -10.63 10.87 8.30
C ASP A 102 -12.16 11.02 8.51
N PRO A 103 -12.62 12.14 9.05
CA PRO A 103 -14.06 12.32 9.32
C PRO A 103 -14.95 12.20 8.08
N ARG A 104 -14.37 12.41 6.89
CA ARG A 104 -15.10 12.24 5.62
C ARG A 104 -15.24 10.76 5.22
N PHE A 105 -14.49 9.86 5.86
CA PHE A 105 -14.67 8.42 5.74
C PHE A 105 -15.48 7.82 6.89
N GLY A 106 -15.50 8.45 8.04
CA GLY A 106 -16.17 7.97 9.23
C GLY A 106 -15.38 8.21 10.51
N THR A 107 -15.60 7.37 11.51
CA THR A 107 -14.91 7.38 12.80
C THR A 107 -14.07 6.12 13.00
N ASN A 108 -13.24 6.10 14.03
CA ASN A 108 -12.52 4.89 14.44
C ASN A 108 -13.51 3.74 14.76
N GLU A 109 -14.63 4.05 15.36
CA GLU A 109 -15.68 3.07 15.66
C GLU A 109 -16.35 2.55 14.37
N ASP A 110 -16.58 3.40 13.38
CA ASP A 110 -17.09 2.98 12.07
C ASP A 110 -16.11 2.01 11.39
N HIS A 111 -14.82 2.26 11.52
CA HIS A 111 -13.79 1.37 10.99
C HIS A 111 -13.79 0.02 11.72
N ARG A 112 -13.84 0.03 13.05
CA ARG A 112 -13.94 -1.20 13.85
C ARG A 112 -15.20 -1.99 13.47
N ARG A 113 -16.34 -1.33 13.38
CA ARG A 113 -17.60 -1.94 12.99
C ARG A 113 -17.55 -2.57 11.60
N LEU A 114 -16.95 -1.87 10.63
CA LEU A 114 -16.77 -2.41 9.27
C LEU A 114 -15.94 -3.69 9.31
N VAL A 115 -14.81 -3.71 10.04
CA VAL A 115 -13.96 -4.90 10.17
C VAL A 115 -14.70 -6.04 10.85
N ASP A 116 -15.43 -5.77 11.94
CA ASP A 116 -16.20 -6.79 12.65
C ASP A 116 -17.29 -7.41 11.73
N GLU A 117 -18.01 -6.59 10.98
CA GLU A 117 -19.05 -7.09 10.05
C GLU A 117 -18.44 -7.82 8.85
N ALA A 118 -17.27 -7.37 8.35
CA ALA A 118 -16.54 -8.10 7.32
C ALA A 118 -16.13 -9.51 7.82
N HIS A 119 -15.61 -9.61 9.04
CA HIS A 119 -15.27 -10.90 9.65
C HIS A 119 -16.48 -11.83 9.79
N GLN A 120 -17.64 -11.30 10.20
CA GLN A 120 -18.87 -12.08 10.28
C GLN A 120 -19.30 -12.67 8.94
N LYS A 121 -18.90 -12.03 7.84
CA LYS A 121 -19.14 -12.49 6.46
C LYS A 121 -17.97 -13.29 5.88
N GLY A 122 -16.97 -13.62 6.69
CA GLY A 122 -15.80 -14.38 6.26
C GLY A 122 -14.76 -13.59 5.46
N LEU A 123 -14.86 -12.26 5.45
CA LEU A 123 -13.93 -11.37 4.77
C LEU A 123 -12.83 -10.90 5.72
N LYS A 124 -11.59 -10.88 5.23
CA LYS A 124 -10.44 -10.26 5.91
C LYS A 124 -10.28 -8.80 5.48
N VAL A 125 -9.59 -8.01 6.30
CA VAL A 125 -9.32 -6.60 5.99
C VAL A 125 -7.84 -6.27 6.16
N VAL A 126 -7.27 -5.63 5.14
CA VAL A 126 -5.90 -5.11 5.11
C VAL A 126 -5.94 -3.60 5.21
N MET A 127 -5.17 -3.04 6.13
CA MET A 127 -5.04 -1.59 6.32
C MET A 127 -3.79 -1.08 5.62
N ASP A 128 -3.95 -0.03 4.80
CA ASP A 128 -2.84 0.68 4.17
C ASP A 128 -2.23 1.66 5.17
N MET A 129 -0.92 1.58 5.39
CA MET A 129 -0.17 2.43 6.31
C MET A 129 1.02 3.07 5.62
N ILE A 130 1.41 4.27 6.08
CA ILE A 130 2.49 5.05 5.54
C ILE A 130 3.47 5.44 6.66
N PHE A 131 4.65 4.79 6.70
CA PHE A 131 5.69 5.10 7.68
C PHE A 131 6.80 5.98 7.12
N ASN A 132 6.89 6.08 5.79
CA ASN A 132 7.92 6.88 5.13
C ASN A 132 7.75 8.39 5.36
N HIS A 133 6.52 8.88 5.32
CA HIS A 133 6.20 10.31 5.35
C HIS A 133 4.86 10.57 6.00
N CYS A 134 4.60 11.83 6.32
CA CYS A 134 3.28 12.34 6.68
C CYS A 134 2.82 13.40 5.65
N GLY A 135 1.66 14.00 5.86
CA GLY A 135 1.22 15.17 5.07
C GLY A 135 1.87 16.45 5.56
N SER A 136 2.09 17.41 4.66
CA SER A 136 2.70 18.71 5.01
C SER A 136 1.83 19.57 5.92
N SER A 137 0.54 19.29 6.04
CA SER A 137 -0.36 19.95 7.00
C SER A 137 -0.40 19.25 8.38
N HIS A 138 0.39 18.19 8.57
CA HIS A 138 0.51 17.54 9.87
C HIS A 138 1.07 18.53 10.90
N PRO A 139 0.53 18.60 12.14
CA PRO A 139 1.02 19.50 13.19
C PRO A 139 2.53 19.39 13.46
N TRP A 140 3.15 18.26 13.21
CA TRP A 140 4.61 18.07 13.35
C TRP A 140 5.43 18.99 12.43
N GLN A 141 4.88 19.45 11.32
CA GLN A 141 5.61 20.39 10.43
C GLN A 141 5.76 21.76 11.06
N ILE A 142 4.83 22.15 11.92
CA ILE A 142 4.90 23.44 12.66
C ILE A 142 5.64 23.26 13.99
N ASN A 143 5.39 22.14 14.67
CA ASN A 143 5.94 21.87 15.99
C ASN A 143 6.41 20.41 16.07
N PRO A 144 7.58 20.09 15.53
CA PRO A 144 8.13 18.75 15.60
C PRO A 144 8.50 18.38 17.04
N LEU A 145 8.32 17.12 17.40
CA LEU A 145 8.59 16.61 18.76
C LEU A 145 10.10 16.50 19.05
N ALA A 146 10.94 16.55 18.02
CA ALA A 146 12.39 16.60 18.11
C ALA A 146 12.94 17.35 16.89
N SER A 147 14.15 17.89 17.01
CA SER A 147 14.80 18.64 15.91
C SER A 147 15.11 17.77 14.68
N ASP A 148 15.25 16.47 14.87
CA ASP A 148 15.51 15.45 13.85
C ASP A 148 14.31 14.51 13.62
N TRP A 149 13.08 14.99 13.87
CA TRP A 149 11.85 14.26 13.60
C TRP A 149 11.67 13.94 12.11
N PHE A 150 12.07 14.89 11.28
CA PHE A 150 12.15 14.77 9.82
C PHE A 150 13.58 14.70 9.35
N ASN A 151 13.85 14.03 8.23
CA ASN A 151 15.17 14.02 7.61
C ASN A 151 15.56 15.39 7.09
N GLN A 152 14.59 16.19 6.64
CA GLN A 152 14.75 17.59 6.30
C GLN A 152 13.61 18.38 6.94
N PRO A 153 13.89 19.45 7.67
CA PRO A 153 12.84 20.24 8.35
C PRO A 153 11.90 20.95 7.36
N ASN A 154 12.41 21.25 6.16
CA ASN A 154 11.68 21.88 5.07
C ASN A 154 11.98 21.17 3.77
N TYR A 155 11.09 21.30 2.79
CA TYR A 155 11.30 20.74 1.46
C TYR A 155 12.54 21.38 0.81
N GLY A 156 13.56 20.58 0.62
CA GLY A 156 14.82 20.97 -0.01
C GLY A 156 15.26 19.97 -1.07
N LEU A 157 15.23 18.70 -0.74
CA LEU A 157 15.59 17.59 -1.62
C LEU A 157 14.41 16.63 -1.76
N GLN A 158 13.98 16.39 -2.98
CA GLN A 158 13.06 15.31 -3.31
C GLN A 158 13.83 13.99 -3.38
N THR A 159 13.20 12.89 -3.00
CA THR A 159 13.80 11.55 -3.18
C THR A 159 14.20 11.34 -4.64
N SER A 160 15.28 10.62 -4.85
CA SER A 160 15.72 10.26 -6.21
C SER A 160 14.80 9.27 -6.91
N PHE A 161 13.86 8.63 -6.18
CA PHE A 161 13.02 7.50 -6.64
C PHE A 161 13.81 6.28 -7.14
N LYS A 162 15.11 6.22 -6.87
CA LYS A 162 15.98 5.12 -7.28
C LYS A 162 16.09 4.11 -6.14
N LEU A 163 15.45 2.97 -6.27
CA LEU A 163 15.47 1.92 -5.24
C LEU A 163 16.64 0.95 -5.37
N THR A 164 17.29 0.90 -6.54
CA THR A 164 18.48 0.05 -6.76
C THR A 164 19.60 0.28 -5.75
N PRO A 165 19.97 1.54 -5.40
CA PRO A 165 21.01 1.77 -4.40
C PRO A 165 20.71 1.17 -3.02
N CYS A 166 19.44 1.01 -2.67
CA CYS A 166 19.04 0.46 -1.38
C CYS A 166 19.36 -1.05 -1.24
N VAL A 167 19.56 -1.76 -2.35
CA VAL A 167 19.87 -3.21 -2.36
C VAL A 167 21.22 -3.53 -3.03
N ASP A 168 21.81 -2.59 -3.75
CA ASP A 168 23.12 -2.76 -4.39
C ASP A 168 24.24 -2.69 -3.34
N PRO A 169 25.04 -3.77 -3.17
CA PRO A 169 26.13 -3.78 -2.20
C PRO A 169 27.29 -2.83 -2.56
N TYR A 170 27.31 -2.32 -3.78
CA TYR A 170 28.35 -1.41 -4.28
C TYR A 170 27.89 0.05 -4.38
N ALA A 171 26.63 0.32 -4.03
CA ALA A 171 26.09 1.68 -4.06
C ALA A 171 26.82 2.60 -3.06
N SER A 172 26.99 3.85 -3.43
CA SER A 172 27.50 4.86 -2.50
C SER A 172 26.47 5.21 -1.43
N GLU A 173 26.93 5.63 -0.27
CA GLU A 173 26.02 6.12 0.80
C GLU A 173 25.26 7.37 0.36
N ILE A 174 25.82 8.19 -0.54
CA ILE A 174 25.14 9.37 -1.08
C ILE A 174 23.91 8.95 -1.88
N ASP A 175 24.06 7.97 -2.78
CA ASP A 175 22.95 7.50 -3.61
C ASP A 175 21.81 6.89 -2.77
N LYS A 176 22.15 6.15 -1.70
CA LYS A 176 21.15 5.64 -0.75
C LYS A 176 20.42 6.76 -0.03
N ARG A 177 21.17 7.73 0.49
CA ARG A 177 20.62 8.87 1.23
C ARG A 177 19.70 9.73 0.37
N GLU A 178 20.01 9.94 -0.89
CA GLU A 178 19.13 10.67 -1.81
C GLU A 178 17.77 10.00 -1.98
N THR A 179 17.70 8.68 -1.90
CA THR A 179 16.43 7.94 -1.91
C THR A 179 15.73 8.01 -0.55
N GLU A 180 16.46 7.72 0.54
CA GLU A 180 15.89 7.49 1.87
C GLU A 180 15.60 8.78 2.65
N GLU A 181 16.28 9.87 2.37
CA GLU A 181 16.17 11.12 3.12
C GLU A 181 15.47 12.25 2.36
N GLY A 182 15.28 12.10 1.06
CA GLY A 182 14.51 13.05 0.25
C GLY A 182 13.01 12.90 0.50
N TRP A 183 12.28 14.01 0.45
CA TRP A 183 10.82 13.98 0.54
C TRP A 183 10.22 13.28 -0.68
N PHE A 184 9.18 12.51 -0.49
CA PHE A 184 8.54 11.81 -1.61
C PHE A 184 8.01 12.81 -2.65
N VAL A 185 7.26 13.80 -2.19
CA VAL A 185 6.90 15.04 -2.93
C VAL A 185 6.83 16.18 -1.93
N SER A 186 6.68 17.40 -2.41
CA SER A 186 6.67 18.62 -1.56
C SER A 186 5.58 18.64 -0.48
N SER A 187 4.50 17.89 -0.67
CA SER A 187 3.41 17.75 0.29
C SER A 187 3.54 16.53 1.23
N MET A 188 4.66 15.80 1.15
CA MET A 188 4.89 14.56 1.90
C MET A 188 6.26 14.59 2.61
N PRO A 189 6.35 15.29 3.77
CA PRO A 189 7.57 15.39 4.56
C PRO A 189 8.09 14.03 5.01
N ASP A 190 9.38 13.81 4.84
CA ASP A 190 10.04 12.54 5.11
C ASP A 190 10.33 12.36 6.61
N LEU A 191 9.77 11.30 7.20
CA LEU A 191 9.96 10.97 8.60
C LEU A 191 11.32 10.29 8.83
N ASN A 192 12.00 10.67 9.90
CA ASN A 192 13.27 10.07 10.30
C ASN A 192 13.06 8.88 11.25
N GLN A 193 12.91 7.67 10.71
CA GLN A 193 12.73 6.45 11.51
C GLN A 193 14.00 6.05 12.29
N ASN A 194 15.17 6.64 11.99
CA ASN A 194 16.38 6.49 12.80
C ASN A 194 16.28 7.23 14.15
N ASN A 195 15.41 8.23 14.27
CA ASN A 195 15.04 8.75 15.57
C ASN A 195 14.21 7.68 16.30
N PRO A 196 14.65 7.21 17.51
CA PRO A 196 13.98 6.12 18.21
C PRO A 196 12.54 6.45 18.63
N HIS A 197 12.23 7.72 18.84
CA HIS A 197 10.88 8.16 19.19
C HIS A 197 9.93 8.10 17.98
N VAL A 198 10.41 8.48 16.79
CA VAL A 198 9.65 8.32 15.54
C VAL A 198 9.36 6.85 15.30
N ALA A 199 10.39 5.99 15.38
CA ALA A 199 10.24 4.56 15.19
C ALA A 199 9.27 3.94 16.20
N THR A 200 9.39 4.27 17.46
CA THR A 200 8.50 3.78 18.52
C THR A 200 7.06 4.23 18.27
N TYR A 201 6.85 5.49 17.93
CA TYR A 201 5.52 6.02 17.61
C TYR A 201 4.85 5.22 16.47
N LEU A 202 5.56 4.99 15.37
CA LEU A 202 5.04 4.28 14.22
C LEU A 202 4.76 2.79 14.52
N ILE A 203 5.67 2.13 15.25
CA ILE A 203 5.50 0.74 15.66
C ILE A 203 4.26 0.59 16.57
N GLN A 204 4.17 1.42 17.60
CA GLN A 204 3.03 1.43 18.52
C GLN A 204 1.72 1.73 17.79
N ASN A 205 1.75 2.64 16.83
CA ASN A 205 0.59 2.99 16.00
C ASN A 205 0.06 1.77 15.24
N SER A 206 0.93 0.98 14.58
CA SER A 206 0.49 -0.22 13.86
C SER A 206 -0.14 -1.26 14.80
N ILE A 207 0.47 -1.50 15.96
CA ILE A 207 -0.07 -2.42 16.96
C ILE A 207 -1.42 -1.93 17.49
N TRP A 208 -1.52 -0.64 17.75
CA TRP A 208 -2.77 -0.04 18.21
C TRP A 208 -3.93 -0.26 17.24
N TRP A 209 -3.68 -0.10 15.93
CA TRP A 209 -4.70 -0.36 14.91
C TRP A 209 -5.06 -1.85 14.81
N VAL A 210 -4.10 -2.75 14.90
CA VAL A 210 -4.38 -4.19 14.95
C VAL A 210 -5.31 -4.53 16.12
N GLU A 211 -5.02 -3.99 17.32
CA GLU A 211 -5.82 -4.24 18.52
C GLU A 211 -7.17 -3.53 18.49
N THR A 212 -7.22 -2.29 18.01
CA THR A 212 -8.44 -1.46 18.06
C THR A 212 -9.49 -1.91 17.06
N VAL A 213 -9.10 -2.26 15.84
CA VAL A 213 -10.07 -2.60 14.78
C VAL A 213 -10.01 -4.04 14.32
N GLY A 214 -8.97 -4.80 14.68
CA GLY A 214 -8.88 -6.23 14.37
C GLY A 214 -8.50 -6.54 12.93
N ILE A 215 -7.74 -5.69 12.26
CA ILE A 215 -7.27 -5.92 10.89
C ILE A 215 -6.48 -7.23 10.76
N ASN A 216 -6.48 -7.80 9.56
CA ASN A 216 -5.84 -9.06 9.23
C ASN A 216 -4.50 -8.90 8.51
N GLY A 217 -4.18 -7.70 8.10
CA GLY A 217 -2.94 -7.41 7.40
C GLY A 217 -2.68 -5.91 7.29
N ILE A 218 -1.45 -5.60 6.92
CA ILE A 218 -1.00 -4.25 6.62
C ILE A 218 -0.39 -4.26 5.21
N ARG A 219 -0.73 -3.28 4.41
CA ARG A 219 0.04 -2.90 3.22
C ARG A 219 0.86 -1.67 3.60
N MET A 220 2.18 -1.79 3.55
CA MET A 220 3.07 -0.68 3.87
C MET A 220 3.47 0.05 2.59
N ASP A 221 2.99 1.27 2.47
CA ASP A 221 3.29 2.19 1.38
C ASP A 221 4.80 2.52 1.30
N THR A 222 5.32 2.66 0.09
CA THR A 222 6.69 3.12 -0.18
C THR A 222 7.75 2.46 0.71
N TYR A 223 7.62 1.16 0.97
CA TYR A 223 8.43 0.42 1.95
C TYR A 223 9.94 0.66 1.81
N PRO A 224 10.53 0.59 0.59
CA PRO A 224 11.98 0.74 0.42
C PRO A 224 12.52 2.16 0.60
N TYR A 225 11.67 3.17 0.66
CA TYR A 225 12.08 4.56 0.84
C TYR A 225 12.38 4.92 2.29
N ALA A 226 11.81 4.19 3.25
CA ALA A 226 12.13 4.33 4.66
C ALA A 226 13.44 3.61 4.99
N TYR A 227 14.09 4.00 6.10
CA TYR A 227 15.31 3.33 6.53
C TYR A 227 15.09 1.84 6.80
N ALA A 228 15.92 1.00 6.21
CA ALA A 228 15.77 -0.45 6.24
C ALA A 228 15.84 -1.04 7.67
N ALA A 229 16.76 -0.58 8.52
CA ALA A 229 16.94 -1.14 9.85
C ALA A 229 15.76 -0.87 10.81
N PRO A 230 15.22 0.36 10.91
CA PRO A 230 13.99 0.60 11.69
C PRO A 230 12.78 -0.18 11.17
N MET A 231 12.63 -0.28 9.85
CA MET A 231 11.54 -1.05 9.25
C MET A 231 11.66 -2.55 9.53
N ALA A 232 12.88 -3.09 9.50
CA ALA A 232 13.13 -4.49 9.88
C ALA A 232 12.82 -4.75 11.35
N ARG A 233 13.12 -3.80 12.24
CA ARG A 233 12.76 -3.88 13.66
C ARG A 233 11.23 -3.84 13.86
N TRP A 234 10.53 -2.97 13.16
CA TRP A 234 9.07 -2.94 13.16
C TRP A 234 8.49 -4.30 12.75
N MET A 235 8.94 -4.83 11.63
CA MET A 235 8.47 -6.13 11.14
C MET A 235 8.78 -7.28 12.10
N LYS A 236 9.95 -7.27 12.73
CA LYS A 236 10.30 -8.25 13.74
C LYS A 236 9.33 -8.22 14.92
N GLN A 237 9.08 -7.04 15.47
CA GLN A 237 8.17 -6.87 16.62
C GLN A 237 6.73 -7.25 16.26
N LEU A 238 6.26 -6.84 15.10
CA LEU A 238 4.91 -7.18 14.64
C LEU A 238 4.75 -8.70 14.42
N ASN A 239 5.74 -9.36 13.84
CA ASN A 239 5.73 -10.81 13.63
C ASN A 239 5.82 -11.61 14.93
N GLU A 240 6.54 -11.10 15.94
CA GLU A 240 6.62 -11.72 17.26
C GLU A 240 5.29 -11.59 18.02
N GLU A 241 4.64 -10.42 17.95
CA GLU A 241 3.34 -10.19 18.57
C GLU A 241 2.21 -10.94 17.87
N TYR A 242 2.24 -10.98 16.53
CA TYR A 242 1.20 -11.57 15.68
C TYR A 242 1.80 -12.57 14.69
N PRO A 243 2.14 -13.80 15.10
CA PRO A 243 2.86 -14.75 14.24
C PRO A 243 2.12 -15.12 12.95
N ASN A 244 0.79 -15.13 13.00
CA ASN A 244 -0.07 -15.49 11.86
C ASN A 244 -0.53 -14.31 11.03
N PHE A 245 -0.14 -13.10 11.40
CA PHE A 245 -0.45 -11.86 10.67
C PHE A 245 0.41 -11.75 9.41
N ASN A 246 -0.08 -11.08 8.38
CA ASN A 246 0.69 -10.84 7.17
C ASN A 246 0.79 -9.36 6.85
N THR A 247 1.99 -8.95 6.44
CA THR A 247 2.27 -7.59 5.96
C THR A 247 2.86 -7.68 4.57
N VAL A 248 2.32 -6.91 3.63
CA VAL A 248 2.87 -6.71 2.31
C VAL A 248 3.49 -5.32 2.20
N GLY A 249 4.72 -5.24 1.72
CA GLY A 249 5.39 -3.96 1.43
C GLY A 249 5.27 -3.61 -0.04
N GLU A 250 4.95 -2.36 -0.33
CA GLU A 250 5.07 -1.86 -1.69
C GLU A 250 6.54 -1.76 -2.07
N THR A 251 6.97 -2.66 -2.93
CA THR A 251 8.35 -2.79 -3.42
C THR A 251 8.33 -2.54 -4.93
N TRP A 252 8.14 -1.28 -5.33
CA TRP A 252 8.00 -0.94 -6.74
C TRP A 252 9.35 -0.97 -7.46
N VAL A 253 9.79 -2.18 -7.75
CA VAL A 253 10.93 -2.48 -8.59
C VAL A 253 10.53 -3.56 -9.59
N THR A 254 10.98 -3.42 -10.83
CA THR A 254 10.55 -4.28 -11.93
C THR A 254 11.51 -5.45 -12.20
N GLN A 255 12.56 -5.56 -11.39
CA GLN A 255 13.52 -6.66 -11.44
C GLN A 255 13.23 -7.66 -10.31
N PRO A 256 12.95 -8.94 -10.61
CA PRO A 256 12.64 -9.94 -9.58
C PRO A 256 13.70 -10.06 -8.48
N ALA A 257 14.98 -9.90 -8.83
CA ALA A 257 16.08 -9.95 -7.85
C ALA A 257 15.96 -8.84 -6.79
N TYR A 258 15.58 -7.63 -7.20
CA TYR A 258 15.40 -6.51 -6.26
C TYR A 258 14.14 -6.70 -5.40
N THR A 259 13.05 -7.15 -5.99
CA THR A 259 11.83 -7.48 -5.22
C THR A 259 12.11 -8.56 -4.19
N ALA A 260 12.77 -9.64 -4.59
CA ALA A 260 13.13 -10.76 -3.71
C ALA A 260 14.08 -10.34 -2.57
N ALA A 261 14.94 -9.34 -2.80
CA ALA A 261 15.83 -8.81 -1.78
C ALA A 261 15.09 -8.22 -0.57
N TRP A 262 13.88 -7.71 -0.75
CA TRP A 262 13.05 -7.14 0.30
C TRP A 262 12.22 -8.18 1.09
N GLN A 263 12.18 -9.42 0.63
CA GLN A 263 11.43 -10.46 1.34
C GLN A 263 12.20 -10.97 2.57
N LYS A 264 11.44 -11.33 3.62
CA LYS A 264 11.98 -11.95 4.83
C LYS A 264 12.93 -13.10 4.50
N ASP A 265 14.04 -13.17 5.22
CA ASP A 265 15.06 -14.21 5.11
C ASP A 265 15.74 -14.28 3.74
N SER A 266 15.72 -13.19 2.96
CA SER A 266 16.41 -13.11 1.68
C SER A 266 17.92 -13.34 1.84
N ARG A 267 18.48 -14.15 0.95
CA ARG A 267 19.92 -14.40 0.88
C ARG A 267 20.67 -13.39 0.01
N LEU A 268 19.93 -12.48 -0.63
CA LEU A 268 20.46 -11.52 -1.60
C LEU A 268 21.03 -10.27 -0.92
N VAL A 269 20.64 -9.99 0.31
CA VAL A 269 21.04 -8.82 1.08
C VAL A 269 21.44 -9.21 2.50
N LYS A 270 22.24 -8.36 3.16
CA LYS A 270 22.68 -8.60 4.55
C LYS A 270 21.60 -8.29 5.58
N GLN A 271 20.81 -7.24 5.33
CA GLN A 271 19.76 -6.82 6.24
C GLN A 271 18.51 -7.66 6.00
N ASN A 272 18.13 -8.50 6.96
CA ASN A 272 16.82 -9.17 6.93
C ASN A 272 15.70 -8.15 7.18
N SER A 273 14.83 -7.95 6.22
CA SER A 273 13.68 -7.05 6.35
C SER A 273 12.63 -7.55 7.34
N ASN A 274 12.54 -8.86 7.56
CA ASN A 274 11.44 -9.54 8.23
C ASN A 274 10.06 -9.34 7.56
N LEU A 275 10.03 -8.73 6.40
CA LEU A 275 8.81 -8.49 5.62
C LEU A 275 8.36 -9.79 4.93
N LYS A 276 7.22 -10.32 5.31
CA LYS A 276 6.75 -11.61 4.78
C LYS A 276 6.40 -11.53 3.30
N THR A 277 5.67 -10.51 2.89
CA THR A 277 5.12 -10.41 1.54
C THR A 277 5.62 -9.18 0.81
N VAL A 278 5.97 -9.35 -0.45
CA VAL A 278 6.41 -8.30 -1.38
C VAL A 278 5.45 -8.23 -2.57
N MET A 279 5.43 -7.07 -3.26
CA MET A 279 4.58 -6.85 -4.43
C MET A 279 5.34 -7.17 -5.72
N ASP A 280 4.71 -7.93 -6.61
CA ASP A 280 5.30 -8.39 -7.87
C ASP A 280 5.10 -7.38 -9.02
N PHE A 281 5.83 -6.29 -8.98
CA PHE A 281 5.84 -5.31 -10.07
C PHE A 281 6.50 -5.85 -11.34
N ALA A 282 7.36 -6.85 -11.25
CA ALA A 282 7.93 -7.50 -12.43
C ALA A 282 6.85 -8.22 -13.25
N PHE A 283 5.95 -8.94 -12.58
CA PHE A 283 4.78 -9.56 -13.23
C PHE A 283 3.86 -8.51 -13.83
N TYR A 284 3.53 -7.46 -13.08
CA TYR A 284 2.72 -6.34 -13.56
C TYR A 284 3.29 -5.75 -14.86
N GLU A 285 4.58 -5.40 -14.87
CA GLU A 285 5.23 -4.79 -16.05
C GLU A 285 5.24 -5.75 -17.25
N ALA A 286 5.51 -7.04 -17.01
CA ALA A 286 5.47 -8.05 -18.05
C ALA A 286 4.07 -8.19 -18.67
N MET A 287 3.03 -8.18 -17.84
CA MET A 287 1.63 -8.24 -18.29
C MET A 287 1.23 -6.97 -19.03
N ASP A 288 1.61 -5.81 -18.52
CA ASP A 288 1.31 -4.53 -19.15
C ASP A 288 2.00 -4.40 -20.52
N SER A 289 3.24 -4.82 -20.62
CA SER A 289 4.00 -4.80 -21.87
C SER A 289 3.45 -5.81 -22.88
N CYS A 290 3.21 -7.06 -22.48
CA CYS A 290 2.81 -8.11 -23.42
C CYS A 290 1.40 -7.90 -24.00
N LYS A 291 0.50 -7.22 -23.29
CA LYS A 291 -0.87 -6.95 -23.79
C LYS A 291 -0.90 -6.07 -25.04
N HIS A 292 0.15 -5.32 -25.29
CA HIS A 292 0.28 -4.44 -26.46
C HIS A 292 1.04 -5.09 -27.62
N GLU A 293 1.60 -6.27 -27.41
CA GLU A 293 2.41 -6.97 -28.42
C GLU A 293 1.59 -7.98 -29.20
N THR A 294 1.73 -7.94 -30.51
CA THR A 294 1.01 -8.84 -31.43
C THR A 294 1.86 -10.00 -31.95
N THR A 295 3.17 -9.92 -31.72
CA THR A 295 4.14 -10.95 -32.10
C THR A 295 4.82 -11.50 -30.88
N ASP A 296 5.07 -12.81 -30.91
CA ASP A 296 5.78 -13.53 -29.86
C ASP A 296 7.18 -13.88 -30.32
N ASP A 297 8.17 -13.65 -29.47
CA ASP A 297 9.56 -14.05 -29.68
C ASP A 297 10.25 -14.27 -28.32
N TRP A 298 11.58 -14.42 -28.29
CA TRP A 298 12.33 -14.66 -27.06
C TRP A 298 12.12 -13.60 -25.97
N TRP A 299 11.78 -12.37 -26.33
CA TRP A 299 11.74 -11.21 -25.43
C TRP A 299 10.40 -10.50 -25.42
N ARG A 300 9.48 -10.90 -26.29
CA ARG A 300 8.17 -10.24 -26.47
C ARG A 300 7.02 -11.19 -26.28
N GLY A 301 5.82 -10.61 -26.22
CA GLY A 301 4.61 -11.37 -26.04
C GLY A 301 4.59 -12.07 -24.69
N PHE A 302 4.00 -13.24 -24.64
CA PHE A 302 3.85 -14.01 -23.41
C PHE A 302 5.19 -14.48 -22.79
N ASN A 303 6.27 -14.52 -23.56
CA ASN A 303 7.60 -14.82 -23.05
C ASN A 303 8.10 -13.82 -22.00
N ARG A 304 7.61 -12.57 -22.01
CA ARG A 304 7.91 -11.62 -20.93
C ARG A 304 7.44 -12.14 -19.58
N VAL A 305 6.26 -12.75 -19.53
CA VAL A 305 5.69 -13.32 -18.30
C VAL A 305 6.47 -14.56 -17.87
N TYR A 306 6.77 -15.47 -18.79
CA TYR A 306 7.63 -16.63 -18.51
C TYR A 306 8.99 -16.21 -17.95
N ASN A 307 9.60 -15.17 -18.52
CA ASN A 307 10.90 -14.69 -18.09
C ASN A 307 10.88 -14.10 -16.66
N THR A 308 9.72 -13.68 -16.14
CA THR A 308 9.63 -13.29 -14.73
C THR A 308 9.57 -14.52 -13.82
N PHE A 309 8.84 -15.56 -14.18
CA PHE A 309 8.69 -16.76 -13.36
C PHE A 309 9.95 -17.60 -13.26
N VAL A 310 10.84 -17.53 -14.23
CA VAL A 310 12.13 -18.24 -14.18
C VAL A 310 12.98 -17.79 -13.00
N TYR A 311 12.75 -16.60 -12.45
CA TYR A 311 13.44 -16.05 -11.29
C TYR A 311 12.78 -16.38 -9.95
N ASP A 312 11.74 -17.21 -9.93
CA ASP A 312 11.03 -17.57 -8.69
C ASP A 312 11.95 -18.19 -7.63
N TYR A 313 13.05 -18.82 -8.03
CA TYR A 313 14.08 -19.35 -7.12
C TYR A 313 14.79 -18.28 -6.27
N LEU A 314 14.70 -17.01 -6.65
CA LEU A 314 15.25 -15.90 -5.87
C LEU A 314 14.41 -15.54 -4.64
N TYR A 315 13.10 -15.79 -4.70
CA TYR A 315 12.22 -15.55 -3.57
C TYR A 315 12.44 -16.60 -2.48
N THR A 316 12.40 -16.15 -1.24
CA THR A 316 12.42 -17.07 -0.08
C THR A 316 11.16 -17.90 -0.06
N ASP A 317 10.01 -17.28 -0.36
CA ASP A 317 8.71 -17.96 -0.41
C ASP A 317 7.80 -17.28 -1.45
N VAL A 318 7.56 -17.96 -2.56
CA VAL A 318 6.67 -17.46 -3.63
C VAL A 318 5.20 -17.40 -3.23
N ASN A 319 4.80 -18.11 -2.16
CA ASN A 319 3.45 -18.02 -1.62
C ASN A 319 3.20 -16.68 -0.91
N HIS A 320 4.27 -15.93 -0.61
CA HIS A 320 4.25 -14.59 -0.03
C HIS A 320 4.70 -13.53 -1.06
N VAL A 321 4.24 -13.66 -2.29
CA VAL A 321 4.43 -12.67 -3.34
C VAL A 321 3.05 -12.28 -3.87
N MET A 322 2.67 -11.01 -3.71
CA MET A 322 1.38 -10.50 -4.16
C MET A 322 1.47 -9.99 -5.57
N ALA A 323 0.67 -10.55 -6.48
CA ALA A 323 0.62 -10.19 -7.88
C ALA A 323 -0.65 -9.43 -8.23
N PHE A 324 -0.56 -8.61 -9.26
CA PHE A 324 -1.66 -7.81 -9.79
C PHE A 324 -1.39 -7.46 -11.25
N ILE A 325 -2.44 -7.12 -11.99
CA ILE A 325 -2.34 -6.63 -13.37
C ILE A 325 -2.68 -5.15 -13.49
N GLU A 326 -3.26 -4.57 -12.44
CA GLU A 326 -3.57 -3.15 -12.31
C GLU A 326 -3.76 -2.78 -10.84
N ASN A 327 -3.56 -1.53 -10.49
CA ASN A 327 -3.87 -0.94 -9.20
C ASN A 327 -4.15 0.57 -9.33
N HIS A 328 -4.27 1.26 -8.20
CA HIS A 328 -4.55 2.70 -8.14
C HIS A 328 -3.43 3.61 -8.68
N ASP A 329 -2.23 3.07 -8.88
CA ASP A 329 -1.05 3.79 -9.40
C ASP A 329 -0.74 3.47 -10.87
N THR A 330 -1.52 2.59 -11.49
CA THR A 330 -1.29 2.11 -12.85
C THR A 330 -2.48 2.39 -13.75
N ASP A 331 -2.26 2.31 -15.05
CA ASP A 331 -3.34 2.31 -16.02
C ASP A 331 -4.20 1.04 -15.87
N ARG A 332 -5.45 1.13 -16.30
CA ARG A 332 -6.34 -0.02 -16.34
C ARG A 332 -5.85 -1.03 -17.36
N PHE A 333 -5.83 -2.30 -16.99
CA PHE A 333 -5.44 -3.39 -17.90
C PHE A 333 -6.37 -3.50 -19.12
N LEU A 334 -7.67 -3.22 -18.94
CA LEU A 334 -8.65 -3.16 -20.01
C LEU A 334 -8.25 -2.16 -21.09
N GLY A 335 -7.67 -1.02 -20.70
CA GLY A 335 -7.19 0.02 -21.60
C GLY A 335 -8.28 0.72 -22.40
N GLU A 336 -7.88 1.63 -23.28
CA GLU A 336 -8.80 2.38 -24.14
C GLU A 336 -9.50 1.49 -25.18
N GLY A 337 -8.83 0.44 -25.64
CA GLY A 337 -9.37 -0.52 -26.62
C GLY A 337 -10.49 -1.40 -26.08
N LYS A 338 -10.72 -1.41 -24.77
CA LYS A 338 -11.78 -2.15 -24.08
C LYS A 338 -11.89 -3.63 -24.47
N ASP A 339 -10.73 -4.28 -24.66
CA ASP A 339 -10.66 -5.70 -25.02
C ASP A 339 -10.95 -6.58 -23.80
N VAL A 340 -12.22 -6.89 -23.61
CA VAL A 340 -12.72 -7.71 -22.49
C VAL A 340 -12.11 -9.12 -22.51
N ASN A 341 -11.85 -9.68 -23.68
CA ASN A 341 -11.25 -11.03 -23.78
C ASN A 341 -9.80 -11.01 -23.24
N ARG A 342 -9.05 -9.96 -23.55
CA ARG A 342 -7.69 -9.77 -23.02
C ARG A 342 -7.72 -9.60 -21.52
N LEU A 343 -8.66 -8.81 -20.98
CA LEU A 343 -8.85 -8.67 -19.54
C LEU A 343 -9.15 -10.03 -18.88
N LYS A 344 -10.05 -10.83 -19.46
CA LYS A 344 -10.36 -12.19 -18.94
C LYS A 344 -9.13 -13.10 -18.95
N GLN A 345 -8.31 -13.04 -19.99
CA GLN A 345 -7.05 -13.80 -20.04
C GLN A 345 -6.08 -13.36 -18.94
N GLY A 346 -5.92 -12.05 -18.73
CA GLY A 346 -5.08 -11.50 -17.68
C GLY A 346 -5.55 -11.93 -16.28
N LEU A 347 -6.85 -11.85 -16.02
CA LEU A 347 -7.44 -12.29 -14.76
C LEU A 347 -7.32 -13.80 -14.54
N ALA A 348 -7.54 -14.60 -15.59
CA ALA A 348 -7.38 -16.05 -15.51
C ALA A 348 -5.93 -16.42 -15.15
N LEU A 349 -4.95 -15.77 -15.75
CA LEU A 349 -3.54 -15.98 -15.41
C LEU A 349 -3.26 -15.56 -13.98
N LEU A 350 -3.65 -14.34 -13.58
CA LEU A 350 -3.45 -13.83 -12.23
C LEU A 350 -3.99 -14.78 -11.15
N LEU A 351 -5.18 -15.35 -11.37
CA LEU A 351 -5.84 -16.22 -10.41
C LEU A 351 -5.32 -17.66 -10.39
N THR A 352 -4.47 -18.03 -11.34
CA THR A 352 -3.97 -19.41 -11.49
C THR A 352 -2.47 -19.58 -11.27
N ILE A 353 -1.72 -18.49 -11.20
CA ILE A 353 -0.28 -18.54 -10.89
C ILE A 353 -0.04 -18.70 -9.39
N LYS A 354 1.16 -19.11 -9.03
CA LYS A 354 1.59 -19.27 -7.64
C LYS A 354 1.96 -17.93 -7.01
N ARG A 355 0.94 -17.14 -6.68
CA ARG A 355 1.02 -15.78 -6.09
C ARG A 355 -0.19 -15.57 -5.17
N ILE A 356 -0.17 -14.47 -4.43
CA ILE A 356 -1.37 -13.93 -3.77
C ILE A 356 -2.01 -12.97 -4.77
N PRO A 357 -3.19 -13.28 -5.33
CA PRO A 357 -3.80 -12.41 -6.34
C PRO A 357 -4.47 -11.19 -5.71
N GLN A 358 -4.26 -10.03 -6.32
CA GLN A 358 -4.93 -8.79 -5.98
C GLN A 358 -5.69 -8.25 -7.20
N LEU A 359 -6.97 -8.02 -7.02
CA LEU A 359 -7.85 -7.36 -7.99
C LEU A 359 -7.99 -5.89 -7.64
N TYR A 360 -8.24 -5.06 -8.63
CA TYR A 360 -8.56 -3.64 -8.46
C TYR A 360 -10.00 -3.38 -8.88
N TYR A 361 -10.74 -2.61 -8.06
CA TYR A 361 -12.17 -2.34 -8.26
C TYR A 361 -12.48 -1.60 -9.55
N GLY A 362 -13.76 -1.68 -10.03
CA GLY A 362 -14.30 -0.94 -11.18
C GLY A 362 -14.45 -1.76 -12.46
#